data_00f1f4d0c97a45bd4d007830e6faac07
#
_entry.id   00f1f4d0c97a45bd4d007830e6faac07
#
_cell.length_a   1.000
_cell.length_b   1.000
_cell.length_c   1.000
_cell.angle_alpha   90.00
_cell.angle_beta   90.00
_cell.angle_gamma   90.00
#
_symmetry.space_group_name_H-M   'P 1'
#
loop_
_entity.id
_entity.type
_entity.pdbx_description
1 polymer ?
#
loop_
_entity_poly.entity_id
_entity_poly.type
_entity_poly.pdbx_seq_one_letter_code
_entity_poly.pdbx_strand_id
1 'polypeptide(L)'
;MLRAFESRRLPLTIFAVAQALQRHAEALAAYRELGHEVACHGLRWISYQNIDAATERAHIAEATAILTQLCGEAPLGWYTGRDSPNTRRLVVEHGGYLYDSDSYADDLPYWTEVPPEGIGGPRRMPHLVVPYALDSNDMRFAAAQGFNSGTQFFDYLRDAFDVLYREGDPAGLDAPKMLSIGLHARLAGRPARIAALERFLDHVLAHDRVWICRRIDIARHWLAVHPFGPEEKPHA
;
A
#
# COMPACT_ATOMS: atom_id res chain seq x y z
N MET A 1 -4.17 -18.02 1.27
CA MET A 1 -3.40 -16.89 0.72
C MET A 1 -2.06 -16.72 1.43
N LEU A 2 -1.98 -16.54 2.75
CA LEU A 2 -0.67 -16.39 3.44
C LEU A 2 0.32 -17.50 3.11
N ARG A 3 -0.10 -18.77 3.08
CA ARG A 3 0.78 -19.90 2.72
C ARG A 3 1.47 -19.75 1.37
N ALA A 4 0.86 -19.08 0.40
CA ALA A 4 1.47 -18.86 -0.91
C ALA A 4 2.71 -17.94 -0.82
N PHE A 5 2.70 -17.00 0.11
CA PHE A 5 3.83 -16.10 0.40
C PHE A 5 4.84 -16.76 1.36
N GLU A 6 4.36 -17.39 2.41
CA GLU A 6 5.17 -18.12 3.40
C GLU A 6 6.06 -19.17 2.74
N SER A 7 5.49 -20.03 1.89
CA SER A 7 6.24 -21.08 1.18
C SER A 7 7.34 -20.55 0.25
N ARG A 8 7.22 -19.29 -0.15
CA ARG A 8 8.18 -18.55 -0.98
C ARG A 8 9.04 -17.56 -0.19
N ARG A 9 8.83 -17.44 1.13
CA ARG A 9 9.50 -16.48 2.02
C ARG A 9 9.35 -15.03 1.56
N LEU A 10 8.18 -14.67 1.05
CA LEU A 10 7.90 -13.35 0.52
C LEU A 10 7.22 -12.47 1.57
N PRO A 11 7.70 -11.24 1.79
CA PRO A 11 7.07 -10.30 2.70
C PRO A 11 5.82 -9.67 2.09
N LEU A 12 4.95 -9.13 2.95
CA LEU A 12 3.73 -8.41 2.57
C LEU A 12 3.61 -7.14 3.41
N THR A 13 2.89 -6.15 2.88
CA THR A 13 2.25 -5.10 3.66
C THR A 13 0.78 -5.47 3.84
N ILE A 14 0.35 -5.58 5.08
CA ILE A 14 -1.03 -5.85 5.47
C ILE A 14 -1.69 -4.50 5.81
N PHE A 15 -2.53 -4.00 4.93
CA PHE A 15 -3.38 -2.86 5.25
C PHE A 15 -4.52 -3.32 6.16
N ALA A 16 -4.35 -3.08 7.45
CA ALA A 16 -5.22 -3.59 8.50
C ALA A 16 -6.29 -2.58 8.89
N VAL A 17 -7.55 -2.94 8.70
CA VAL A 17 -8.68 -2.23 9.33
C VAL A 17 -8.63 -2.52 10.83
N ALA A 18 -8.42 -1.50 11.66
CA ALA A 18 -8.07 -1.67 13.08
C ALA A 18 -9.10 -2.52 13.86
N GLN A 19 -10.39 -2.20 13.74
CA GLN A 19 -11.45 -2.98 14.43
C GLN A 19 -11.63 -4.40 13.87
N ALA A 20 -11.26 -4.65 12.60
CA ALA A 20 -11.32 -5.99 12.06
C ALA A 20 -10.16 -6.83 12.61
N LEU A 21 -8.95 -6.29 12.62
CA LEU A 21 -7.78 -7.02 13.14
C LEU A 21 -7.92 -7.31 14.64
N GLN A 22 -8.50 -6.38 15.42
CA GLN A 22 -8.77 -6.58 16.85
C GLN A 22 -9.59 -7.85 17.15
N ARG A 23 -10.41 -8.27 16.19
CA ARG A 23 -11.26 -9.48 16.31
C ARG A 23 -10.59 -10.75 15.80
N HIS A 24 -9.35 -10.66 15.29
CA HIS A 24 -8.65 -11.76 14.62
C HIS A 24 -7.20 -11.88 15.12
N ALA A 25 -7.03 -12.21 16.40
CA ALA A 25 -5.72 -12.36 17.03
C ALA A 25 -4.82 -13.40 16.32
N GLU A 26 -5.40 -14.48 15.79
CA GLU A 26 -4.66 -15.49 15.05
C GLU A 26 -4.04 -14.95 13.76
N ALA A 27 -4.76 -14.08 13.04
CA ALA A 27 -4.22 -13.43 11.84
C ALA A 27 -3.04 -12.52 12.19
N LEU A 28 -3.17 -11.74 13.27
CA LEU A 28 -2.08 -10.88 13.76
C LEU A 28 -0.84 -11.70 14.13
N ALA A 29 -1.01 -12.83 14.84
CA ALA A 29 0.11 -13.70 15.20
C ALA A 29 0.85 -14.18 13.95
N ALA A 30 0.12 -14.64 12.92
CA ALA A 30 0.71 -15.05 11.65
C ALA A 30 1.44 -13.91 10.92
N TYR A 31 0.89 -12.70 10.91
CA TYR A 31 1.55 -11.55 10.28
C TYR A 31 2.88 -11.21 10.95
N ARG A 32 2.93 -11.27 12.27
CA ARG A 32 4.15 -11.00 13.04
C ARG A 32 5.20 -12.09 12.86
N GLU A 33 4.80 -13.36 12.93
CA GLU A 33 5.68 -14.51 12.76
C GLU A 33 6.36 -14.50 11.38
N LEU A 34 5.61 -14.10 10.35
CA LEU A 34 6.11 -14.03 8.97
C LEU A 34 6.83 -12.70 8.63
N GLY A 35 6.97 -11.79 9.58
CA GLY A 35 7.66 -10.50 9.39
C GLY A 35 6.97 -9.54 8.44
N HIS A 36 5.64 -9.68 8.28
CA HIS A 36 4.85 -8.76 7.46
C HIS A 36 4.72 -7.39 8.11
N GLU A 37 4.67 -6.34 7.30
CA GLU A 37 4.29 -5.02 7.77
C GLU A 37 2.79 -4.98 8.08
N VAL A 38 2.40 -4.38 9.20
CA VAL A 38 1.01 -4.01 9.49
C VAL A 38 0.89 -2.49 9.36
N ALA A 39 0.32 -2.04 8.26
CA ALA A 39 -0.01 -0.65 7.99
C ALA A 39 -1.49 -0.37 8.29
N CYS A 40 -1.84 0.86 8.61
CA CYS A 40 -3.20 1.24 8.98
C CYS A 40 -4.11 1.38 7.77
N HIS A 41 -5.29 0.73 7.82
CA HIS A 41 -6.37 0.88 6.83
C HIS A 41 -7.61 1.56 7.43
N GLY A 42 -7.36 2.49 8.35
CA GLY A 42 -8.40 3.20 9.07
C GLY A 42 -9.07 2.34 10.17
N LEU A 43 -10.03 2.97 10.86
CA LEU A 43 -10.76 2.35 11.97
C LEU A 43 -11.73 1.28 11.47
N ARG A 44 -12.49 1.63 10.44
CA ARG A 44 -13.52 0.82 9.77
C ARG A 44 -13.41 0.98 8.26
N TRP A 45 -13.88 -0.01 7.53
CA TRP A 45 -13.91 0.05 6.06
C TRP A 45 -15.14 0.84 5.56
N ILE A 46 -15.13 2.14 5.73
CA ILE A 46 -16.18 3.09 5.33
C ILE A 46 -15.62 4.16 4.39
N SER A 47 -16.48 4.84 3.64
CA SER A 47 -16.09 6.02 2.88
C SER A 47 -16.05 7.24 3.77
N TYR A 48 -14.97 8.01 3.72
CA TYR A 48 -14.79 9.25 4.47
C TYR A 48 -15.24 10.50 3.68
N GLN A 49 -15.68 10.36 2.42
CA GLN A 49 -16.06 11.47 1.55
C GLN A 49 -17.09 12.44 2.17
N ASN A 50 -17.97 11.95 3.02
CA ASN A 50 -19.02 12.73 3.67
C ASN A 50 -18.90 12.72 5.20
N ILE A 51 -17.76 12.37 5.74
CA ILE A 51 -17.47 12.39 7.17
C ILE A 51 -16.80 13.72 7.50
N ASP A 52 -17.23 14.37 8.58
CA ASP A 52 -16.61 15.61 9.04
C ASP A 52 -15.18 15.36 9.55
N ALA A 53 -14.34 16.40 9.45
CA ALA A 53 -12.92 16.30 9.78
C ALA A 53 -12.66 15.94 11.25
N ALA A 54 -13.53 16.32 12.18
CA ALA A 54 -13.35 16.01 13.60
C ALA A 54 -13.58 14.52 13.86
N THR A 55 -14.63 13.94 13.27
CA THR A 55 -14.91 12.50 13.33
C THR A 55 -13.82 11.70 12.65
N GLU A 56 -13.35 12.12 11.48
CA GLU A 56 -12.25 11.44 10.77
C GLU A 56 -10.96 11.48 11.58
N ARG A 57 -10.61 12.62 12.18
CA ARG A 57 -9.47 12.78 13.10
C ARG A 57 -9.56 11.81 14.28
N ALA A 58 -10.73 11.69 14.90
CA ALA A 58 -10.94 10.75 16.00
C ALA A 58 -10.75 9.29 15.54
N HIS A 59 -11.25 8.93 14.35
CA HIS A 59 -11.08 7.59 13.80
C HIS A 59 -9.60 7.28 13.46
N ILE A 60 -8.81 8.25 12.99
CA ILE A 60 -7.37 8.08 12.77
C ILE A 60 -6.67 7.78 14.09
N ALA A 61 -6.94 8.58 15.12
CA ALA A 61 -6.33 8.42 16.45
C ALA A 61 -6.71 7.06 17.07
N GLU A 62 -8.00 6.67 17.03
CA GLU A 62 -8.47 5.41 17.56
C GLU A 62 -7.87 4.21 16.81
N ALA A 63 -7.82 4.26 15.46
CA ALA A 63 -7.22 3.22 14.65
C ALA A 63 -5.73 3.02 14.99
N THR A 64 -5.00 4.13 15.09
CA THR A 64 -3.58 4.10 15.47
C THR A 64 -3.38 3.50 16.85
N ALA A 65 -4.17 3.90 17.84
CA ALA A 65 -4.11 3.39 19.20
C ALA A 65 -4.38 1.87 19.27
N ILE A 66 -5.43 1.40 18.58
CA ILE A 66 -5.76 -0.04 18.50
C ILE A 66 -4.60 -0.82 17.88
N LEU A 67 -4.09 -0.40 16.72
CA LEU A 67 -3.00 -1.09 16.05
C LEU A 67 -1.71 -1.07 16.85
N THR A 68 -1.40 0.06 17.51
CA THR A 68 -0.25 0.16 18.44
C THR A 68 -0.36 -0.83 19.58
N GLN A 69 -1.53 -0.93 20.20
CA GLN A 69 -1.77 -1.89 21.29
C GLN A 69 -1.63 -3.34 20.81
N LEU A 70 -2.15 -3.65 19.62
CA LEU A 70 -2.12 -5.01 19.06
C LEU A 70 -0.73 -5.42 18.60
N CYS A 71 -0.02 -4.53 17.92
CA CYS A 71 1.27 -4.82 17.29
C CYS A 71 2.47 -4.59 18.23
N GLY A 72 2.30 -3.81 19.32
CA GLY A 72 3.37 -3.39 20.22
C GLY A 72 4.16 -2.18 19.69
N GLU A 73 3.87 -1.71 18.49
CA GLU A 73 4.45 -0.53 17.86
C GLU A 73 3.41 0.18 16.99
N ALA A 74 3.58 1.48 16.80
CA ALA A 74 2.68 2.26 15.95
C ALA A 74 2.83 1.90 14.47
N PRO A 75 1.73 1.86 13.69
CA PRO A 75 1.82 1.66 12.25
C PRO A 75 2.52 2.86 11.59
N LEU A 76 3.44 2.58 10.67
CA LEU A 76 4.21 3.61 9.96
C LEU A 76 3.64 3.95 8.57
N GLY A 77 2.75 3.13 8.06
CA GLY A 77 2.08 3.31 6.77
C GLY A 77 0.58 3.51 6.92
N TRP A 78 0.01 4.33 6.04
CA TRP A 78 -1.42 4.60 5.97
C TRP A 78 -1.97 4.34 4.57
N TYR A 79 -3.18 3.78 4.49
CA TYR A 79 -3.99 3.70 3.28
C TYR A 79 -5.45 3.47 3.65
N THR A 80 -6.35 4.30 3.16
CA THR A 80 -7.79 4.05 3.35
C THR A 80 -8.50 3.64 2.05
N GLY A 81 -8.04 4.10 0.88
CA GLY A 81 -8.67 3.85 -0.42
C GLY A 81 -10.12 4.38 -0.52
N ARG A 82 -10.56 5.14 0.49
CA ARG A 82 -11.89 5.74 0.63
C ARG A 82 -11.78 7.08 1.34
N ASP A 83 -10.71 7.79 1.02
CA ASP A 83 -10.28 9.04 1.61
C ASP A 83 -11.29 10.18 1.40
N SER A 84 -11.17 11.19 2.23
CA SER A 84 -11.81 12.51 2.08
C SER A 84 -10.77 13.53 1.59
N PRO A 85 -11.19 14.74 1.19
CA PRO A 85 -10.25 15.82 0.94
C PRO A 85 -9.38 16.20 2.15
N ASN A 86 -9.75 15.75 3.36
CA ASN A 86 -9.02 16.02 4.59
C ASN A 86 -8.06 14.91 5.00
N THR A 87 -8.23 13.67 4.53
CA THR A 87 -7.56 12.47 5.06
C THR A 87 -6.05 12.65 5.15
N ARG A 88 -5.36 12.98 4.05
CA ARG A 88 -3.91 13.15 4.05
C ARG A 88 -3.45 14.21 5.05
N ARG A 89 -4.13 15.36 5.09
CA ARG A 89 -3.84 16.41 6.06
C ARG A 89 -3.96 15.90 7.50
N LEU A 90 -5.05 15.20 7.80
CA LEU A 90 -5.32 14.68 9.14
C LEU A 90 -4.31 13.59 9.56
N VAL A 91 -3.87 12.75 8.62
CA VAL A 91 -2.82 11.74 8.83
C VAL A 91 -1.48 12.40 9.15
N VAL A 92 -1.12 13.44 8.39
CA VAL A 92 0.12 14.19 8.60
C VAL A 92 0.08 14.96 9.91
N GLU A 93 -1.04 15.61 10.25
CA GLU A 93 -1.24 16.31 11.52
C GLU A 93 -1.21 15.37 12.73
N HIS A 94 -1.75 14.15 12.59
CA HIS A 94 -1.65 13.12 13.63
C HIS A 94 -0.21 12.77 13.93
N GLY A 95 0.63 12.70 12.90
CA GLY A 95 2.05 12.37 13.01
C GLY A 95 2.32 10.88 13.16
N GLY A 96 3.60 10.51 13.06
CA GLY A 96 4.08 9.14 13.23
C GLY A 96 4.01 8.27 11.96
N TYR A 97 3.22 8.63 10.97
CA TYR A 97 3.19 7.95 9.68
C TYR A 97 4.34 8.41 8.79
N LEU A 98 5.14 7.46 8.29
CA LEU A 98 6.23 7.75 7.35
C LEU A 98 5.73 7.94 5.92
N TYR A 99 4.63 7.27 5.56
CA TYR A 99 4.05 7.35 4.22
C TYR A 99 2.53 7.12 4.24
N ASP A 100 1.86 7.62 3.22
CA ASP A 100 0.53 7.15 2.84
C ASP A 100 0.55 6.54 1.43
N SER A 101 -0.52 5.79 1.12
CA SER A 101 -0.72 5.16 -0.19
C SER A 101 -2.04 5.58 -0.85
N ASP A 102 -2.69 6.64 -0.36
CA ASP A 102 -3.94 7.15 -0.94
C ASP A 102 -3.66 8.02 -2.17
N SER A 103 -3.01 7.40 -3.17
CA SER A 103 -2.76 7.99 -4.49
C SER A 103 -2.57 6.88 -5.52
N TYR A 104 -2.95 7.18 -6.75
CA TYR A 104 -2.83 6.31 -7.93
C TYR A 104 -2.11 7.02 -9.07
N ALA A 105 -1.31 8.02 -8.75
CA ALA A 105 -0.79 8.98 -9.73
C ALA A 105 0.52 8.56 -10.39
N ASP A 106 1.27 7.62 -9.79
CA ASP A 106 2.61 7.27 -10.25
C ASP A 106 2.98 5.82 -9.93
N ASP A 107 4.01 5.30 -10.60
CA ASP A 107 4.67 4.02 -10.35
C ASP A 107 5.93 4.15 -9.48
N LEU A 108 6.20 5.34 -8.96
CA LEU A 108 7.29 5.65 -8.03
C LEU A 108 6.77 6.40 -6.81
N PRO A 109 7.41 6.27 -5.64
CA PRO A 109 7.16 7.15 -4.52
C PRO A 109 7.47 8.61 -4.89
N TYR A 110 6.76 9.53 -4.28
CA TYR A 110 7.01 10.96 -4.45
C TYR A 110 6.70 11.75 -3.20
N TRP A 111 7.31 12.93 -3.11
CA TRP A 111 7.03 13.87 -2.04
C TRP A 111 5.85 14.77 -2.39
N THR A 112 5.03 15.08 -1.39
CA THR A 112 3.99 16.10 -1.46
C THR A 112 4.12 17.04 -0.26
N GLU A 113 3.65 18.24 -0.41
CA GLU A 113 3.56 19.21 0.67
C GLU A 113 2.11 19.37 1.12
N VAL A 114 1.86 19.08 2.38
CA VAL A 114 0.52 19.16 2.99
C VAL A 114 0.37 20.47 3.73
N PRO A 115 -0.59 21.34 3.34
CA PRO A 115 -0.88 22.56 4.07
C PRO A 115 -1.52 22.23 5.42
N PRO A 116 -1.14 22.93 6.52
CA PRO A 116 -1.81 22.81 7.80
C PRO A 116 -3.26 23.32 7.73
N GLU A 117 -4.04 23.03 8.78
CA GLU A 117 -5.42 23.53 8.87
C GLU A 117 -5.46 25.06 8.89
N GLY A 118 -6.26 25.63 7.98
CA GLY A 118 -6.42 27.08 7.81
C GLY A 118 -5.66 27.67 6.63
N ILE A 119 -6.30 28.60 5.91
CA ILE A 119 -5.69 29.34 4.80
C ILE A 119 -4.61 30.25 5.38
N GLY A 120 -3.34 29.95 5.11
CA GLY A 120 -2.23 30.82 5.47
C GLY A 120 -1.31 30.34 6.59
N GLY A 121 -1.38 29.08 6.99
CA GLY A 121 -0.39 28.48 7.91
C GLY A 121 1.03 28.59 7.34
N PRO A 122 2.03 28.95 8.18
CA PRO A 122 3.35 29.38 7.70
C PRO A 122 4.25 28.26 7.20
N ARG A 123 3.88 26.98 7.33
CA ARG A 123 4.77 25.88 6.94
C ARG A 123 3.99 24.68 6.41
N ARG A 124 4.18 24.39 5.14
CA ARG A 124 3.77 23.12 4.56
C ARG A 124 4.62 21.99 5.12
N MET A 125 3.99 20.86 5.40
CA MET A 125 4.67 19.67 5.93
C MET A 125 4.98 18.70 4.79
N PRO A 126 6.25 18.33 4.58
CA PRO A 126 6.58 17.31 3.60
C PRO A 126 6.02 15.97 4.04
N HIS A 127 5.49 15.22 3.08
CA HIS A 127 4.94 13.90 3.32
C HIS A 127 5.25 12.98 2.13
N LEU A 128 5.67 11.76 2.42
CA LEU A 128 5.99 10.77 1.41
C LEU A 128 4.73 10.02 0.99
N VAL A 129 4.47 9.97 -0.31
CA VAL A 129 3.44 9.13 -0.91
C VAL A 129 4.11 7.93 -1.57
N VAL A 130 3.68 6.72 -1.19
CA VAL A 130 4.02 5.47 -1.88
C VAL A 130 2.78 5.01 -2.61
N PRO A 131 2.62 5.30 -3.91
CA PRO A 131 1.37 5.13 -4.62
C PRO A 131 0.85 3.69 -4.63
N TYR A 132 -0.46 3.56 -4.74
CA TYR A 132 -1.17 2.29 -4.91
C TYR A 132 -1.65 2.14 -6.35
N ALA A 133 -2.02 0.93 -6.78
CA ALA A 133 -2.57 0.67 -8.10
C ALA A 133 -3.95 0.02 -8.01
N LEU A 134 -4.87 0.44 -8.88
CA LEU A 134 -6.22 -0.13 -8.95
C LEU A 134 -6.36 -1.16 -10.08
N ASP A 135 -5.59 -1.04 -11.13
CA ASP A 135 -5.61 -1.89 -12.30
C ASP A 135 -5.07 -3.31 -12.01
N SER A 136 -4.05 -3.42 -11.14
CA SER A 136 -3.47 -4.67 -10.64
C SER A 136 -4.13 -5.20 -9.37
N ASN A 137 -5.31 -4.68 -9.00
CA ASN A 137 -6.02 -5.03 -7.79
C ASN A 137 -7.04 -6.16 -8.04
N ASP A 138 -7.07 -7.18 -7.19
CA ASP A 138 -8.00 -8.30 -7.29
C ASP A 138 -9.49 -7.92 -7.06
N MET A 139 -9.77 -6.70 -6.59
CA MET A 139 -11.14 -6.15 -6.56
C MET A 139 -11.78 -6.12 -7.95
N ARG A 140 -11.00 -6.12 -9.02
CA ARG A 140 -11.50 -6.24 -10.39
C ARG A 140 -12.23 -7.56 -10.67
N PHE A 141 -12.07 -8.59 -9.84
CA PHE A 141 -12.93 -9.78 -9.89
C PHE A 141 -14.38 -9.52 -9.46
N ALA A 142 -14.63 -8.42 -8.75
CA ALA A 142 -15.94 -8.02 -8.28
C ALA A 142 -16.50 -6.80 -9.03
N ALA A 143 -15.75 -6.25 -9.99
CA ALA A 143 -16.15 -5.10 -10.78
C ALA A 143 -16.70 -5.52 -12.15
N ALA A 144 -17.65 -4.75 -12.67
CA ALA A 144 -18.07 -4.88 -14.07
C ALA A 144 -16.85 -4.63 -14.98
N GLN A 145 -16.71 -5.45 -16.03
CA GLN A 145 -15.56 -5.40 -16.96
C GLN A 145 -14.18 -5.63 -16.30
N GLY A 146 -14.18 -6.29 -15.15
CA GLY A 146 -12.96 -6.72 -14.48
C GLY A 146 -12.47 -8.10 -14.92
N PHE A 147 -11.78 -8.80 -14.02
CA PHE A 147 -11.29 -10.16 -14.30
C PHE A 147 -12.40 -11.21 -14.18
N ASN A 148 -12.60 -12.00 -15.22
CA ASN A 148 -13.57 -13.09 -15.24
C ASN A 148 -12.95 -14.45 -14.91
N SER A 149 -11.62 -14.57 -15.01
CA SER A 149 -10.89 -15.82 -14.71
C SER A 149 -9.54 -15.54 -14.05
N GLY A 150 -9.00 -16.56 -13.37
CA GLY A 150 -7.65 -16.50 -12.84
C GLY A 150 -6.59 -16.29 -13.94
N THR A 151 -6.81 -16.82 -15.14
CA THR A 151 -5.89 -16.63 -16.26
C THR A 151 -5.80 -15.17 -16.68
N GLN A 152 -6.92 -14.46 -16.79
CA GLN A 152 -6.90 -13.01 -17.08
C GLN A 152 -6.15 -12.22 -16.01
N PHE A 153 -6.32 -12.57 -14.73
CA PHE A 153 -5.57 -11.92 -13.65
C PHE A 153 -4.07 -12.21 -13.75
N PHE A 154 -3.69 -13.46 -13.99
CA PHE A 154 -2.28 -13.83 -14.17
C PHE A 154 -1.67 -13.12 -15.37
N ASP A 155 -2.32 -13.16 -16.55
CA ASP A 155 -1.80 -12.54 -17.75
C ASP A 155 -1.61 -11.03 -17.59
N TYR A 156 -2.58 -10.36 -16.95
CA TYR A 156 -2.49 -8.93 -16.69
C TYR A 156 -1.30 -8.58 -15.78
N LEU A 157 -1.13 -9.31 -14.68
CA LEU A 157 -0.02 -9.06 -13.75
C LEU A 157 1.34 -9.40 -14.37
N ARG A 158 1.41 -10.50 -15.13
CA ARG A 158 2.63 -10.91 -15.85
C ARG A 158 3.03 -9.85 -16.86
N ASP A 159 2.11 -9.42 -17.71
CA ASP A 159 2.41 -8.45 -18.76
C ASP A 159 2.84 -7.10 -18.19
N ALA A 160 2.18 -6.64 -17.11
CA ALA A 160 2.60 -5.45 -16.37
C ALA A 160 4.02 -5.60 -15.80
N PHE A 161 4.30 -6.73 -15.15
CA PHE A 161 5.62 -7.02 -14.60
C PHE A 161 6.69 -7.07 -15.71
N ASP A 162 6.44 -7.78 -16.80
CA ASP A 162 7.40 -7.95 -17.90
C ASP A 162 7.73 -6.61 -18.59
N VAL A 163 6.76 -5.71 -18.70
CA VAL A 163 6.99 -4.34 -19.21
C VAL A 163 7.90 -3.56 -18.26
N LEU A 164 7.55 -3.50 -16.97
CA LEU A 164 8.34 -2.74 -15.98
C LEU A 164 9.73 -3.34 -15.77
N TYR A 165 9.86 -4.67 -15.82
CA TYR A 165 11.15 -5.36 -15.73
C TYR A 165 12.07 -4.97 -16.89
N ARG A 166 11.53 -4.92 -18.11
CA ARG A 166 12.27 -4.48 -19.30
C ARG A 166 12.64 -3.00 -19.24
N GLU A 167 11.74 -2.14 -18.74
CA GLU A 167 12.01 -0.71 -18.57
C GLU A 167 13.09 -0.43 -17.51
N GLY A 168 13.16 -1.28 -16.47
CA GLY A 168 14.19 -1.21 -15.45
C GLY A 168 15.53 -1.83 -15.85
N ASP A 169 15.69 -2.29 -17.09
CA ASP A 169 16.96 -2.87 -17.55
C ASP A 169 18.03 -1.78 -17.71
N PRO A 170 19.17 -1.86 -16.98
CA PRO A 170 20.28 -0.91 -17.11
C PRO A 170 20.87 -0.82 -18.52
N ALA A 171 20.73 -1.88 -19.32
CA ALA A 171 21.16 -1.88 -20.72
C ALA A 171 20.10 -1.23 -21.67
N GLY A 172 18.90 -0.91 -21.16
CA GLY A 172 17.78 -0.33 -21.87
C GLY A 172 17.46 1.08 -21.40
N LEU A 173 16.25 1.27 -20.84
CA LEU A 173 15.80 2.59 -20.36
C LEU A 173 16.39 2.96 -18.99
N ASP A 174 16.86 2.00 -18.21
CA ASP A 174 17.37 2.19 -16.85
C ASP A 174 16.36 2.96 -15.94
N ALA A 175 15.09 2.62 -16.07
CA ALA A 175 13.98 3.27 -15.38
C ALA A 175 13.21 2.28 -14.50
N PRO A 176 13.82 1.78 -13.41
CA PRO A 176 13.15 0.84 -12.51
C PRO A 176 11.94 1.48 -11.85
N LYS A 177 10.85 0.71 -11.75
CA LYS A 177 9.57 1.16 -11.20
C LYS A 177 9.00 0.17 -10.21
N MET A 178 7.99 0.60 -9.49
CA MET A 178 7.26 -0.18 -8.50
C MET A 178 6.00 -0.78 -9.14
N LEU A 179 5.78 -2.08 -8.93
CA LEU A 179 4.50 -2.74 -9.22
C LEU A 179 3.77 -3.00 -7.90
N SER A 180 2.65 -2.32 -7.70
CA SER A 180 1.79 -2.49 -6.53
C SER A 180 0.62 -3.41 -6.85
N ILE A 181 0.47 -4.53 -6.12
CA ILE A 181 -0.60 -5.51 -6.35
C ILE A 181 -1.51 -5.57 -5.13
N GLY A 182 -2.77 -5.20 -5.33
CA GLY A 182 -3.79 -5.24 -4.28
C GLY A 182 -4.45 -6.61 -4.16
N LEU A 183 -4.42 -7.20 -2.96
CA LEU A 183 -4.95 -8.54 -2.72
C LEU A 183 -5.92 -8.56 -1.54
N HIS A 184 -7.04 -9.25 -1.72
CA HIS A 184 -8.03 -9.49 -0.68
C HIS A 184 -8.22 -10.99 -0.46
N ALA A 185 -8.09 -11.48 0.77
CA ALA A 185 -8.21 -12.89 1.09
C ALA A 185 -9.54 -13.50 0.59
N ARG A 186 -10.63 -12.72 0.62
CA ARG A 186 -11.95 -13.12 0.13
C ARG A 186 -12.06 -13.22 -1.40
N LEU A 187 -11.14 -12.60 -2.14
CA LEU A 187 -11.10 -12.59 -3.62
C LEU A 187 -9.99 -13.48 -4.15
N ALA A 188 -8.74 -13.09 -4.08
CA ALA A 188 -7.60 -13.88 -4.56
C ALA A 188 -7.44 -15.20 -3.79
N GLY A 189 -7.90 -15.29 -2.54
CA GLY A 189 -7.85 -16.53 -1.74
C GLY A 189 -8.80 -17.65 -2.18
N ARG A 190 -9.67 -17.44 -3.19
CA ARG A 190 -10.53 -18.50 -3.75
C ARG A 190 -9.70 -19.48 -4.58
N PRO A 191 -10.03 -20.81 -4.57
CA PRO A 191 -9.17 -21.83 -5.18
C PRO A 191 -8.73 -21.56 -6.61
N ALA A 192 -9.65 -21.15 -7.49
CA ALA A 192 -9.31 -20.87 -8.89
C ALA A 192 -8.47 -19.60 -9.09
N ARG A 193 -8.54 -18.65 -8.14
CA ARG A 193 -7.83 -17.36 -8.22
C ARG A 193 -6.47 -17.44 -7.55
N ILE A 194 -6.35 -18.18 -6.44
CA ILE A 194 -5.06 -18.36 -5.75
C ILE A 194 -4.03 -19.06 -6.65
N ALA A 195 -4.46 -20.03 -7.46
CA ALA A 195 -3.57 -20.69 -8.43
C ALA A 195 -2.98 -19.72 -9.47
N ALA A 196 -3.71 -18.66 -9.83
CA ALA A 196 -3.19 -17.61 -10.70
C ALA A 196 -2.16 -16.74 -10.00
N LEU A 197 -2.42 -16.38 -8.74
CA LEU A 197 -1.47 -15.65 -7.92
C LEU A 197 -0.18 -16.45 -7.70
N GLU A 198 -0.28 -17.75 -7.40
CA GLU A 198 0.90 -18.62 -7.23
C GLU A 198 1.76 -18.67 -8.49
N ARG A 199 1.14 -18.85 -9.66
CA ARG A 199 1.85 -18.80 -10.96
C ARG A 199 2.56 -17.46 -11.17
N PHE A 200 1.92 -16.35 -10.80
CA PHE A 200 2.52 -15.02 -10.91
C PHE A 200 3.71 -14.87 -9.98
N LEU A 201 3.60 -15.30 -8.71
CA LEU A 201 4.72 -15.25 -7.78
C LEU A 201 5.90 -16.09 -8.27
N ASP A 202 5.64 -17.28 -8.83
CA ASP A 202 6.67 -18.14 -9.42
C ASP A 202 7.32 -17.49 -10.66
N HIS A 203 6.53 -16.81 -11.49
CA HIS A 203 7.03 -16.03 -12.62
C HIS A 203 8.00 -14.93 -12.16
N VAL A 204 7.60 -14.13 -11.19
CA VAL A 204 8.44 -13.04 -10.65
C VAL A 204 9.74 -13.57 -10.06
N LEU A 205 9.67 -14.68 -9.30
CA LEU A 205 10.83 -15.31 -8.66
C LEU A 205 11.81 -15.94 -9.65
N ALA A 206 11.40 -16.16 -10.89
CA ALA A 206 12.29 -16.63 -11.96
C ALA A 206 13.19 -15.53 -12.55
N HIS A 207 12.97 -14.27 -12.14
CA HIS A 207 13.73 -13.11 -12.59
C HIS A 207 14.72 -12.66 -11.51
N ASP A 208 15.90 -12.25 -11.91
CA ASP A 208 16.90 -11.65 -11.05
C ASP A 208 16.57 -10.19 -10.68
N ARG A 209 17.21 -9.24 -10.51
CA ARG A 209 16.98 -7.78 -10.37
C ARG A 209 15.55 -7.37 -9.94
N VAL A 210 14.87 -8.18 -9.10
CA VAL A 210 13.54 -7.90 -8.55
C VAL A 210 13.61 -7.81 -7.04
N TRP A 211 13.14 -6.71 -6.51
CA TRP A 211 13.05 -6.50 -5.07
C TRP A 211 11.61 -6.66 -4.59
N ILE A 212 11.26 -7.85 -4.11
CA ILE A 212 9.96 -8.11 -3.49
C ILE A 212 10.06 -7.70 -2.01
N CYS A 213 9.33 -6.67 -1.61
CA CYS A 213 9.49 -6.02 -0.32
C CYS A 213 8.17 -5.50 0.24
N ARG A 214 8.20 -5.04 1.48
CA ARG A 214 7.09 -4.32 2.12
C ARG A 214 7.09 -2.86 1.67
N ARG A 215 5.97 -2.21 1.76
CA ARG A 215 5.88 -0.78 1.43
C ARG A 215 6.74 0.10 2.34
N ILE A 216 6.86 -0.28 3.61
CA ILE A 216 7.76 0.40 4.53
C ILE A 216 9.24 0.31 4.09
N ASP A 217 9.64 -0.78 3.44
CA ASP A 217 11.00 -0.95 2.93
C ASP A 217 11.24 0.01 1.75
N ILE A 218 10.23 0.16 0.86
CA ILE A 218 10.24 1.15 -0.22
C ILE A 218 10.31 2.58 0.36
N ALA A 219 9.45 2.90 1.35
CA ALA A 219 9.44 4.20 1.98
C ALA A 219 10.79 4.56 2.60
N ARG A 220 11.40 3.63 3.34
CA ARG A 220 12.74 3.83 3.94
C ARG A 220 13.84 3.99 2.90
N HIS A 221 13.79 3.20 1.84
CA HIS A 221 14.72 3.35 0.72
C HIS A 221 14.59 4.74 0.09
N TRP A 222 13.36 5.17 -0.21
CA TRP A 222 13.11 6.48 -0.82
C TRP A 222 13.57 7.64 0.06
N LEU A 223 13.28 7.57 1.37
CA LEU A 223 13.76 8.54 2.35
C LEU A 223 15.30 8.67 2.37
N ALA A 224 16.01 7.55 2.15
CA ALA A 224 17.47 7.52 2.17
C ALA A 224 18.09 8.03 0.87
N VAL A 225 17.51 7.72 -0.30
CA VAL A 225 18.10 8.02 -1.60
C VAL A 225 17.51 9.27 -2.28
N HIS A 226 16.28 9.63 -1.91
CA HIS A 226 15.55 10.82 -2.40
C HIS A 226 14.99 11.62 -1.21
N PRO A 227 15.83 12.14 -0.30
CA PRO A 227 15.37 12.93 0.83
C PRO A 227 14.64 14.19 0.35
N PHE A 228 13.59 14.59 1.09
CA PHE A 228 12.91 15.85 0.78
C PHE A 228 13.89 17.03 0.79
N GLY A 229 13.97 17.75 -0.31
CA GLY A 229 14.85 18.89 -0.49
C GLY A 229 14.17 20.03 -1.20
N PRO A 230 14.73 21.25 -1.14
CA PRO A 230 14.15 22.44 -1.77
C PRO A 230 14.14 22.38 -3.32
N GLU A 231 14.74 21.37 -3.93
CA GLU A 231 14.88 21.25 -5.40
C GLU A 231 13.87 20.31 -6.06
N GLU A 232 13.15 19.48 -5.30
CA GLU A 232 12.08 18.66 -5.89
C GLU A 232 10.82 19.51 -6.11
N LYS A 233 10.73 20.09 -7.31
CA LYS A 233 9.45 20.61 -7.80
C LYS A 233 8.50 19.43 -7.98
N PRO A 234 7.24 19.52 -7.51
CA PRO A 234 6.28 18.46 -7.73
C PRO A 234 6.17 18.18 -9.23
N HIS A 235 6.28 16.93 -9.62
CA HIS A 235 5.92 16.50 -10.96
C HIS A 235 4.45 16.84 -11.18
N ALA A 236 4.21 17.72 -12.15
CA ALA A 236 2.87 18.19 -12.51
C ALA A 236 2.07 17.12 -13.26
#